data_d546b12b4d0e753813a8c99adf7c21d2
#
_entry.id   d546b12b4d0e753813a8c99adf7c21d2
#
_cell.length_a   1.000
_cell.length_b   1.000
_cell.length_c   1.000
_cell.angle_alpha   90.00
_cell.angle_beta   90.00
_cell.angle_gamma   90.00
#
_symmetry.space_group_name_H-M   'P 1'
#
loop_
_entity.id
_entity.type
_entity.pdbx_description
1 polymer ?
#
loop_
_entity_poly.entity_id
_entity_poly.type
_entity_poly.pdbx_seq_one_letter_code
_entity_poly.pdbx_strand_id
1 'polypeptide(L)'
;MKLKLLTAVFATTALLSGCGGNEVGDVGLGWFTLKDIKITSLQDEVVTGVTCHIASIEANLSLSDPSDSSISCRQTGSITPEMIAKIDKSSSGEVVFKQSKSIFFKTMKVRRIYDQKNQTLLYLSYTTKETEGSFKHSLSTVPLWGTDAYVAPSKTEALTQ
;
A
#
# COMPACT_ATOMS: atom_id res chain seq x y z
N MET A 1 -21.81 -62.94 -23.51
CA MET A 1 -21.43 -62.06 -22.40
C MET A 1 -20.72 -60.81 -22.93
N LYS A 2 -21.40 -59.67 -22.90
CA LYS A 2 -20.84 -58.38 -23.41
C LYS A 2 -20.41 -57.54 -22.20
N LEU A 3 -19.12 -57.40 -22.03
CA LEU A 3 -18.50 -56.60 -20.96
C LEU A 3 -18.50 -55.12 -21.38
N LYS A 4 -19.32 -54.30 -20.73
CA LYS A 4 -19.36 -52.87 -20.93
C LYS A 4 -18.28 -52.19 -20.07
N LEU A 5 -17.26 -51.68 -20.72
CA LEU A 5 -16.21 -50.86 -20.09
C LEU A 5 -16.78 -49.46 -19.84
N LEU A 6 -17.04 -49.09 -18.58
CA LEU A 6 -17.36 -47.74 -18.19
C LEU A 6 -16.04 -46.97 -17.99
N THR A 7 -15.76 -46.07 -18.90
CA THR A 7 -14.64 -45.08 -18.73
C THR A 7 -15.15 -43.92 -17.90
N ALA A 8 -14.75 -43.86 -16.66
CA ALA A 8 -14.97 -42.68 -15.79
C ALA A 8 -13.92 -41.62 -16.13
N VAL A 9 -14.35 -40.55 -16.77
CA VAL A 9 -13.54 -39.34 -16.97
C VAL A 9 -13.58 -38.55 -15.69
N PHE A 10 -12.47 -38.58 -14.92
CA PHE A 10 -12.25 -37.70 -13.79
C PHE A 10 -11.81 -36.31 -14.33
N ALA A 11 -12.75 -35.39 -14.38
CA ALA A 11 -12.45 -33.99 -14.63
C ALA A 11 -11.84 -33.39 -13.35
N THR A 12 -10.52 -33.38 -13.25
CA THR A 12 -9.76 -32.62 -12.23
C THR A 12 -9.83 -31.16 -12.58
N THR A 13 -10.78 -30.44 -12.01
CA THR A 13 -10.75 -28.97 -11.94
C THR A 13 -9.63 -28.56 -10.99
N ALA A 14 -8.47 -28.26 -11.56
CA ALA A 14 -7.38 -27.59 -10.85
C ALA A 14 -7.88 -26.19 -10.50
N LEU A 15 -8.27 -25.99 -9.24
CA LEU A 15 -8.42 -24.67 -8.62
C LEU A 15 -7.01 -24.08 -8.55
N LEU A 16 -6.63 -23.29 -9.55
CA LEU A 16 -5.53 -22.35 -9.41
C LEU A 16 -5.97 -21.29 -8.40
N SER A 17 -5.77 -21.61 -7.12
CA SER A 17 -5.70 -20.59 -6.09
C SER A 17 -4.45 -19.78 -6.39
N GLY A 18 -4.60 -18.74 -7.21
CA GLY A 18 -3.56 -17.72 -7.36
C GLY A 18 -3.29 -17.17 -5.96
N CYS A 19 -2.10 -17.44 -5.41
CA CYS A 19 -1.52 -16.60 -4.36
C CYS A 19 -1.36 -15.21 -4.97
N GLY A 20 -2.48 -14.48 -5.07
CA GLY A 20 -2.49 -13.07 -5.42
C GLY A 20 -1.92 -12.32 -4.25
N GLY A 21 -0.63 -12.02 -4.29
CA GLY A 21 -0.11 -10.90 -3.54
C GLY A 21 -0.91 -9.66 -3.94
N ASN A 22 -0.86 -8.59 -3.14
CA ASN A 22 -1.57 -7.33 -3.39
C ASN A 22 -1.10 -6.59 -4.67
N GLU A 23 -0.53 -7.31 -5.63
CA GLU A 23 -0.09 -6.79 -6.92
C GLU A 23 -1.31 -6.57 -7.81
N VAL A 24 -1.46 -5.34 -8.32
CA VAL A 24 -2.57 -4.91 -9.17
C VAL A 24 -2.13 -4.54 -10.57
N GLY A 25 -0.84 -4.45 -10.83
CA GLY A 25 -0.30 -4.16 -12.15
C GLY A 25 1.22 -4.31 -12.23
N ASP A 26 1.68 -4.55 -13.46
CA ASP A 26 3.08 -4.72 -13.82
C ASP A 26 3.33 -4.06 -15.18
N VAL A 27 4.40 -3.26 -15.27
CA VAL A 27 4.80 -2.57 -16.51
C VAL A 27 6.28 -2.79 -16.76
N GLY A 28 6.59 -3.56 -17.80
CA GLY A 28 7.95 -3.78 -18.25
C GLY A 28 8.62 -2.51 -18.77
N LEU A 29 9.84 -2.23 -18.36
CA LEU A 29 10.60 -1.04 -18.77
C LEU A 29 11.40 -1.23 -20.07
N GLY A 30 11.13 -2.30 -20.82
CA GLY A 30 11.71 -2.57 -22.13
C GLY A 30 12.48 -3.89 -22.22
N TRP A 31 12.70 -4.34 -23.45
CA TRP A 31 13.25 -5.66 -23.77
C TRP A 31 14.68 -5.90 -23.27
N PHE A 32 15.44 -4.84 -23.02
CA PHE A 32 16.82 -4.91 -22.58
C PHE A 32 17.01 -4.53 -21.10
N THR A 33 15.94 -4.10 -20.43
CA THR A 33 15.98 -3.79 -19.01
C THR A 33 15.31 -4.94 -18.26
N LEU A 34 16.03 -5.62 -17.41
CA LEU A 34 15.46 -6.63 -16.49
C LEU A 34 14.75 -5.92 -15.31
N LYS A 35 14.04 -4.85 -15.59
CA LYS A 35 13.35 -3.99 -14.61
C LYS A 35 11.91 -3.80 -14.99
N ASP A 36 11.04 -3.93 -14.00
CA ASP A 36 9.61 -3.74 -14.13
C ASP A 36 9.12 -2.75 -13.08
N ILE A 37 8.07 -1.99 -13.40
CA ILE A 37 7.34 -1.21 -12.42
C ILE A 37 6.18 -2.07 -11.92
N LYS A 38 6.22 -2.41 -10.64
CA LYS A 38 5.16 -3.14 -9.97
C LYS A 38 4.26 -2.20 -9.19
N ILE A 39 2.96 -2.40 -9.33
CA ILE A 39 1.94 -1.66 -8.58
C ILE A 39 1.29 -2.61 -7.60
N THR A 40 1.38 -2.28 -6.32
CA THR A 40 0.75 -3.04 -5.24
C THR A 40 -0.32 -2.22 -4.55
N SER A 41 -1.40 -2.86 -4.16
CA SER A 41 -2.47 -2.27 -3.34
C SER A 41 -2.22 -2.58 -1.87
N LEU A 42 -2.42 -1.58 -1.02
CA LEU A 42 -2.36 -1.69 0.42
C LEU A 42 -3.64 -1.09 1.00
N GLN A 43 -4.41 -1.88 1.72
CA GLN A 43 -5.50 -1.37 2.56
C GLN A 43 -4.98 -1.16 3.98
N ASP A 44 -5.33 -0.02 4.59
CA ASP A 44 -5.00 0.24 5.99
C ASP A 44 -5.85 -0.66 6.89
N GLU A 45 -5.21 -1.43 7.77
CA GLU A 45 -5.90 -2.42 8.63
C GLU A 45 -6.72 -1.79 9.74
N VAL A 46 -6.37 -0.56 10.17
CA VAL A 46 -7.07 0.18 11.23
C VAL A 46 -8.06 1.17 10.62
N VAL A 47 -7.62 1.94 9.62
CA VAL A 47 -8.48 2.87 8.87
C VAL A 47 -8.89 2.20 7.57
N THR A 48 -9.74 1.20 7.66
CA THR A 48 -10.13 0.31 6.54
C THR A 48 -10.77 1.03 5.37
N GLY A 49 -11.21 2.27 5.58
CA GLY A 49 -11.72 3.16 4.52
C GLY A 49 -10.63 3.78 3.64
N VAL A 50 -9.34 3.46 3.85
CA VAL A 50 -8.23 3.99 3.06
C VAL A 50 -7.50 2.88 2.32
N THR A 51 -7.28 3.10 1.02
CA THR A 51 -6.45 2.24 0.17
C THR A 51 -5.33 3.07 -0.45
N CYS A 52 -4.12 2.55 -0.37
CA CYS A 52 -2.92 3.10 -1.02
C CYS A 52 -2.48 2.22 -2.17
N HIS A 53 -2.03 2.83 -3.26
CA HIS A 53 -1.32 2.16 -4.34
C HIS A 53 0.14 2.59 -4.31
N ILE A 54 1.03 1.63 -4.36
CA ILE A 54 2.47 1.83 -4.33
C ILE A 54 3.04 1.32 -5.63
N ALA A 55 3.64 2.22 -6.43
CA ALA A 55 4.42 1.84 -7.58
C ALA A 55 5.90 1.78 -7.19
N SER A 56 6.58 0.71 -7.52
CA SER A 56 7.99 0.50 -7.21
C SER A 56 8.69 -0.23 -8.35
N ILE A 57 9.95 0.11 -8.60
CA ILE A 57 10.78 -0.60 -9.58
C ILE A 57 11.27 -1.90 -8.94
N GLU A 58 11.13 -3.01 -9.63
CA GLU A 58 11.75 -4.29 -9.31
C GLU A 58 12.76 -4.67 -10.38
N ALA A 59 13.89 -5.21 -9.96
CA ALA A 59 14.96 -5.67 -10.85
C ALA A 59 15.21 -7.16 -10.62
N ASN A 60 14.91 -7.98 -11.62
CA ASN A 60 14.93 -9.43 -11.48
C ASN A 60 16.32 -10.06 -11.38
N LEU A 61 17.38 -9.40 -11.86
CA LEU A 61 18.76 -9.95 -11.87
C LEU A 61 19.85 -8.91 -11.65
N SER A 62 19.55 -7.69 -11.23
CA SER A 62 20.56 -6.65 -11.06
C SER A 62 20.96 -6.48 -9.59
N LEU A 63 22.26 -6.33 -9.36
CA LEU A 63 22.83 -5.92 -8.07
C LEU A 63 22.48 -4.45 -7.74
N SER A 64 22.00 -3.69 -8.73
CA SER A 64 21.48 -2.36 -8.52
C SER A 64 20.07 -2.47 -7.98
N ASP A 65 19.83 -1.87 -6.85
CA ASP A 65 18.63 -2.00 -6.07
C ASP A 65 17.81 -0.70 -6.25
N PRO A 66 16.80 -0.70 -7.13
CA PRO A 66 15.99 0.46 -7.32
C PRO A 66 15.21 0.74 -6.03
N SER A 67 15.49 1.87 -5.43
CA SER A 67 14.81 2.33 -4.21
C SER A 67 13.65 3.28 -4.50
N ASP A 68 13.41 3.58 -5.79
CA ASP A 68 12.37 4.50 -6.18
C ASP A 68 11.00 3.86 -6.00
N SER A 69 10.18 4.52 -5.21
CA SER A 69 8.78 4.16 -5.02
C SER A 69 7.94 5.42 -4.90
N SER A 70 6.73 5.37 -5.43
CA SER A 70 5.72 6.38 -5.24
C SER A 70 4.52 5.79 -4.50
N ILE A 71 3.78 6.65 -3.79
CA ILE A 71 2.56 6.24 -3.09
C ILE A 71 1.42 7.19 -3.43
N SER A 72 0.25 6.63 -3.63
CA SER A 72 -1.01 7.37 -3.78
C SER A 72 -2.07 6.70 -2.91
N CYS A 73 -2.59 7.42 -1.93
CA CYS A 73 -3.63 6.95 -1.02
C CYS A 73 -4.90 7.76 -1.22
N ARG A 74 -6.05 7.10 -1.07
CA ARG A 74 -7.35 7.75 -1.16
C ARG A 74 -8.36 7.07 -0.26
N GLN A 75 -9.42 7.77 0.04
CA GLN A 75 -10.60 7.18 0.63
C GLN A 75 -11.26 6.22 -0.37
N THR A 76 -11.52 5.01 0.06
CA THR A 76 -12.20 3.95 -0.71
C THR A 76 -13.38 3.35 0.05
N GLY A 77 -13.61 3.79 1.28
CA GLY A 77 -14.71 3.38 2.14
C GLY A 77 -14.95 4.39 3.25
N SER A 78 -15.84 4.06 4.19
CA SER A 78 -16.13 4.92 5.33
C SER A 78 -14.93 5.04 6.27
N ILE A 79 -14.70 6.25 6.77
CA ILE A 79 -13.73 6.53 7.84
C ILE A 79 -14.52 7.04 9.03
N THR A 80 -14.49 6.29 10.15
CA THR A 80 -15.30 6.58 11.34
C THR A 80 -14.46 7.16 12.47
N PRO A 81 -15.09 7.86 13.44
CA PRO A 81 -14.39 8.37 14.63
C PRO A 81 -13.67 7.27 15.43
N GLU A 82 -14.23 6.06 15.48
CA GLU A 82 -13.65 4.92 16.21
C GLU A 82 -12.36 4.44 15.56
N MET A 83 -12.24 4.51 14.22
CA MET A 83 -11.00 4.21 13.51
C MET A 83 -9.92 5.23 13.87
N ILE A 84 -10.27 6.52 13.88
CA ILE A 84 -9.33 7.61 14.24
C ILE A 84 -8.97 7.57 15.73
N ALA A 85 -9.85 7.05 16.59
CA ALA A 85 -9.53 6.87 18.00
C ALA A 85 -8.46 5.77 18.26
N LYS A 86 -8.34 4.80 17.36
CA LYS A 86 -7.43 3.64 17.50
C LYS A 86 -6.03 3.88 16.94
N ILE A 87 -5.82 4.91 16.11
CA ILE A 87 -4.52 5.16 15.51
C ILE A 87 -3.53 5.79 16.50
N ASP A 88 -2.25 5.58 16.25
CA ASP A 88 -1.19 6.34 16.94
C ASP A 88 -1.23 7.82 16.52
N LYS A 89 -1.38 8.71 17.50
CA LYS A 89 -1.44 10.18 17.32
C LYS A 89 -0.12 10.88 17.65
N SER A 90 0.94 10.12 17.89
CA SER A 90 2.27 10.70 18.05
C SER A 90 2.75 11.37 16.75
N SER A 91 3.68 12.30 16.86
CA SER A 91 4.24 13.01 15.71
C SER A 91 4.96 12.08 14.71
N SER A 92 5.41 10.91 15.16
CA SER A 92 6.02 9.90 14.32
C SER A 92 5.02 8.89 13.74
N GLY A 93 3.81 8.78 14.31
CA GLY A 93 2.79 7.83 13.88
C GLY A 93 3.26 6.37 13.94
N GLU A 94 2.64 5.50 13.16
CA GLU A 94 2.88 4.05 13.17
C GLU A 94 3.16 3.47 11.77
N VAL A 95 3.93 2.38 11.73
CA VAL A 95 4.18 1.65 10.48
C VAL A 95 3.00 0.76 10.18
N VAL A 96 2.29 1.05 9.09
CA VAL A 96 1.11 0.30 8.63
C VAL A 96 1.44 -0.74 7.57
N PHE A 97 2.63 -0.67 6.97
CA PHE A 97 3.08 -1.64 5.99
C PHE A 97 4.60 -1.74 5.96
N LYS A 98 5.08 -2.97 5.77
CA LYS A 98 6.50 -3.28 5.65
C LYS A 98 6.70 -4.36 4.59
N GLN A 99 7.51 -4.08 3.58
CA GLN A 99 7.87 -5.03 2.53
C GLN A 99 9.39 -5.13 2.40
N SER A 100 9.91 -6.35 2.47
CA SER A 100 11.32 -6.61 2.13
C SER A 100 11.45 -6.68 0.60
N LYS A 101 12.29 -5.82 0.03
CA LYS A 101 12.45 -5.66 -1.43
C LYS A 101 13.63 -6.45 -2.01
N SER A 102 14.53 -6.99 -1.18
CA SER A 102 15.66 -7.76 -1.67
C SER A 102 16.29 -8.66 -0.61
N ILE A 103 17.07 -9.66 -1.08
CA ILE A 103 17.92 -10.51 -0.24
C ILE A 103 19.02 -9.71 0.51
N PHE A 104 19.27 -8.44 0.15
CA PHE A 104 20.26 -7.56 0.74
C PHE A 104 19.69 -6.49 1.70
N PHE A 105 18.56 -6.76 2.36
CA PHE A 105 18.02 -5.97 3.49
C PHE A 105 17.43 -4.59 3.16
N LYS A 106 16.99 -4.33 1.93
CA LYS A 106 16.18 -3.14 1.69
C LYS A 106 14.74 -3.37 2.11
N THR A 107 14.27 -2.56 3.02
CA THR A 107 12.89 -2.60 3.50
C THR A 107 12.21 -1.30 3.17
N MET A 108 11.19 -1.36 2.33
CA MET A 108 10.23 -0.27 2.17
C MET A 108 9.23 -0.35 3.33
N LYS A 109 8.95 0.80 3.92
CA LYS A 109 7.93 0.97 4.95
C LYS A 109 6.94 2.03 4.51
N VAL A 110 5.69 1.85 4.91
CA VAL A 110 4.68 2.90 4.87
C VAL A 110 4.29 3.22 6.30
N ARG A 111 4.35 4.50 6.64
CA ARG A 111 4.00 5.02 7.95
C ARG A 111 2.77 5.92 7.82
N ARG A 112 1.78 5.70 8.69
CA ARG A 112 0.65 6.60 8.85
C ARG A 112 0.97 7.59 9.98
N ILE A 113 0.77 8.88 9.70
CA ILE A 113 0.88 9.97 10.66
C ILE A 113 -0.44 10.74 10.63
N TYR A 114 -0.94 11.18 11.77
CA TYR A 114 -2.16 11.95 11.84
C TYR A 114 -1.85 13.43 12.09
N ASP A 115 -2.10 14.25 11.09
CA ASP A 115 -2.12 15.70 11.24
C ASP A 115 -3.46 16.11 11.87
N GLN A 116 -3.45 16.21 13.18
CA GLN A 116 -4.65 16.50 13.95
C GLN A 116 -5.20 17.90 13.64
N LYS A 117 -4.34 18.89 13.41
CA LYS A 117 -4.74 20.26 13.13
C LYS A 117 -5.55 20.36 11.82
N ASN A 118 -5.07 19.68 10.78
CA ASN A 118 -5.68 19.68 9.46
C ASN A 118 -6.62 18.48 9.25
N GLN A 119 -6.83 17.64 10.28
CA GLN A 119 -7.66 16.43 10.22
C GLN A 119 -7.35 15.59 8.97
N THR A 120 -6.06 15.28 8.77
CA THR A 120 -5.56 14.62 7.58
C THR A 120 -4.65 13.46 7.95
N LEU A 121 -4.88 12.30 7.31
CA LEU A 121 -3.98 11.15 7.41
C LEU A 121 -2.86 11.31 6.38
N LEU A 122 -1.62 11.23 6.83
CA LEU A 122 -0.43 11.28 6.01
C LEU A 122 0.14 9.87 5.89
N TYR A 123 0.38 9.41 4.67
CA TYR A 123 1.00 8.12 4.39
C TYR A 123 2.37 8.36 3.75
N LEU A 124 3.41 8.11 4.54
CA LEU A 124 4.80 8.27 4.13
C LEU A 124 5.39 6.91 3.75
N SER A 125 5.67 6.72 2.46
CA SER A 125 6.49 5.61 1.97
C SER A 125 7.96 6.00 2.03
N TYR A 126 8.82 5.15 2.58
CA TYR A 126 10.25 5.40 2.65
C TYR A 126 11.07 4.12 2.71
N THR A 127 12.33 4.21 2.30
CA THR A 127 13.31 3.13 2.40
C THR A 127 14.18 3.35 3.63
N THR A 128 14.62 2.24 4.27
CA THR A 128 15.47 2.30 5.46
C THR A 128 16.95 2.24 5.15
N LYS A 129 17.32 2.11 3.87
CA LYS A 129 18.70 2.12 3.41
C LYS A 129 18.94 3.33 2.53
N GLU A 130 20.04 4.02 2.80
CA GLU A 130 20.53 5.10 1.95
C GLU A 130 20.97 4.54 0.58
N THR A 131 20.62 5.26 -0.49
CA THR A 131 21.01 4.93 -1.85
C THR A 131 21.46 6.20 -2.53
N GLU A 132 22.68 6.21 -3.04
CA GLU A 132 23.28 7.38 -3.72
C GLU A 132 23.20 8.67 -2.88
N GLY A 133 23.43 8.57 -1.57
CA GLY A 133 23.38 9.71 -0.65
C GLY A 133 21.97 10.19 -0.31
N SER A 134 20.92 9.40 -0.61
CA SER A 134 19.53 9.77 -0.37
C SER A 134 18.69 8.63 0.18
N PHE A 135 17.78 8.95 1.11
CA PHE A 135 16.69 8.07 1.52
C PHE A 135 15.46 8.40 0.68
N LYS A 136 15.12 7.52 -0.26
CA LYS A 136 13.96 7.73 -1.13
C LYS A 136 12.67 7.68 -0.32
N HIS A 137 11.83 8.67 -0.52
CA HIS A 137 10.54 8.78 0.18
C HIS A 137 9.49 9.45 -0.70
N SER A 138 8.23 9.17 -0.39
CA SER A 138 7.08 9.75 -1.07
C SER A 138 5.93 9.89 -0.10
N LEU A 139 5.16 10.96 -0.21
CA LEU A 139 4.06 11.30 0.69
C LEU A 139 2.74 11.33 -0.06
N SER A 140 1.71 10.74 0.55
CA SER A 140 0.32 10.87 0.12
C SER A 140 -0.55 11.30 1.31
N THR A 141 -1.61 12.06 1.03
CA THR A 141 -2.50 12.60 2.06
C THR A 141 -3.95 12.20 1.81
N VAL A 142 -4.67 11.88 2.88
CA VAL A 142 -6.10 11.57 2.85
C VAL A 142 -6.80 12.45 3.88
N PRO A 143 -7.45 13.55 3.46
CA PRO A 143 -8.19 14.42 4.38
C PRO A 143 -9.41 13.68 4.94
N LEU A 144 -9.79 13.99 6.18
CA LEU A 144 -11.03 13.48 6.77
C LEU A 144 -12.26 14.26 6.32
N TRP A 145 -12.08 15.35 5.60
CA TRP A 145 -13.19 16.13 5.03
C TRP A 145 -14.16 15.23 4.25
N GLY A 146 -15.48 15.35 4.59
CA GLY A 146 -16.50 14.54 3.95
C GLY A 146 -16.64 13.11 4.49
N THR A 147 -15.92 12.75 5.55
CA THR A 147 -16.06 11.48 6.27
C THR A 147 -16.80 11.66 7.59
N ASP A 148 -17.29 10.56 8.18
CA ASP A 148 -17.94 10.58 9.50
C ASP A 148 -16.97 10.98 10.62
N ALA A 149 -15.66 10.81 10.40
CA ALA A 149 -14.61 11.16 11.35
C ALA A 149 -14.24 12.65 11.33
N TYR A 150 -14.75 13.43 10.38
CA TYR A 150 -14.43 14.86 10.31
C TYR A 150 -15.19 15.65 11.39
N VAL A 151 -14.46 16.46 12.14
CA VAL A 151 -15.01 17.37 13.15
C VAL A 151 -14.98 18.79 12.60
N ALA A 152 -16.15 19.34 12.31
CA ALA A 152 -16.23 20.73 11.85
C ALA A 152 -15.67 21.69 12.92
N PRO A 153 -14.81 22.66 12.54
CA PRO A 153 -14.29 23.65 13.49
C PRO A 153 -15.46 24.44 14.10
N SER A 154 -15.34 24.71 15.40
CA SER A 154 -16.31 25.57 16.08
C SER A 154 -16.30 26.98 15.48
N LYS A 155 -17.45 27.67 15.47
CA LYS A 155 -17.55 29.04 14.94
C LYS A 155 -16.52 30.00 15.54
N THR A 156 -16.05 29.75 16.76
CA THR A 156 -15.06 30.57 17.46
C THR A 156 -13.66 30.39 16.89
N GLU A 157 -13.29 29.18 16.42
CA GLU A 157 -11.97 28.90 15.83
C GLU A 157 -11.86 29.37 14.38
N ALA A 158 -12.99 29.42 13.65
CA ALA A 158 -13.02 29.88 12.25
C ALA A 158 -12.77 31.40 12.09
N LEU A 159 -12.85 32.18 13.16
CA LEU A 159 -12.62 33.65 13.15
C LEU A 159 -11.18 34.04 13.51
N THR A 160 -10.32 33.08 13.85
CA THR A 160 -8.91 33.29 14.26
C THR A 160 -7.86 32.77 13.25
N GLN A 161 -8.30 32.32 12.10
CA GLN A 161 -7.46 32.00 10.94
C GLN A 161 -7.65 33.08 9.87
#